data_4016a6713d30a11fde73df5a9cffd2cd
#
_entry.id   4016a6713d30a11fde73df5a9cffd2cd
#
_cell.length_a   1.000
_cell.length_b   1.000
_cell.length_c   1.000
_cell.angle_alpha   90.00
_cell.angle_beta   90.00
_cell.angle_gamma   90.00
#
_symmetry.space_group_name_H-M   'P 1'
#
loop_
_entity.id
_entity.type
_entity.pdbx_description
1 polymer ?
#
loop_
_entity_poly.entity_id
_entity_poly.type
_entity_poly.pdbx_seq_one_letter_code
_entity_poly.pdbx_strand_id
1 'polypeptide(L)'
;MPEKNITIDVRGSLCPKPVIESKKVSDANPEAILTTIVDNEVSRDNVEKFGKSRGYGVAIRQDGKDFYLTMTPHAGGPQESEPSGSALVAGNYGGRVLLMTKDYLGEGSQDLGRNLMKTFWVCLVEADIKPSKIYFINSSVKMVTRDSVHLEAIKKLAEAGVEIGACGICLDFYGLKDQVGVGSITNMYAITDAIVGDNLVKL
;
A
#
# COMPACT_ATOMS: atom_id res chain seq x y z
N MET A 1 -34.42 2.89 -8.34
CA MET A 1 -34.00 4.23 -8.79
C MET A 1 -32.94 4.02 -9.87
N PRO A 2 -32.78 4.89 -10.88
CA PRO A 2 -31.70 4.70 -11.85
C PRO A 2 -30.36 4.75 -11.14
N GLU A 3 -29.51 3.75 -11.39
CA GLU A 3 -28.15 3.72 -10.87
C GLU A 3 -27.39 4.95 -11.35
N LYS A 4 -26.87 5.74 -10.41
CA LYS A 4 -26.12 6.95 -10.72
C LYS A 4 -24.73 6.55 -11.20
N ASN A 5 -24.43 6.78 -12.49
CA ASN A 5 -23.11 6.55 -13.06
C ASN A 5 -22.32 7.87 -13.09
N ILE A 6 -21.10 7.86 -12.55
CA ILE A 6 -20.23 9.04 -12.51
C ILE A 6 -18.89 8.67 -13.15
N THR A 7 -18.44 9.48 -14.10
CA THR A 7 -17.15 9.32 -14.76
C THR A 7 -16.14 10.34 -14.23
N ILE A 8 -14.95 9.87 -13.90
CA ILE A 8 -13.84 10.65 -13.36
C ILE A 8 -12.67 10.53 -14.34
N ASP A 9 -12.43 11.55 -15.16
CA ASP A 9 -11.30 11.56 -16.09
C ASP A 9 -10.09 12.22 -15.43
N VAL A 10 -9.06 11.42 -15.14
CA VAL A 10 -7.81 11.84 -14.49
C VAL A 10 -6.59 11.44 -15.31
N ARG A 11 -6.76 11.28 -16.61
CA ARG A 11 -5.65 11.06 -17.54
C ARG A 11 -4.61 12.16 -17.44
N GLY A 12 -3.35 11.85 -17.70
CA GLY A 12 -2.21 12.77 -17.52
C GLY A 12 -1.87 13.07 -16.07
N SER A 13 -2.57 12.48 -15.11
CA SER A 13 -2.31 12.71 -13.69
C SER A 13 -1.43 11.59 -13.11
N LEU A 14 -0.48 11.98 -12.27
CA LEU A 14 0.37 11.06 -11.52
C LEU A 14 -0.26 10.74 -10.16
N CYS A 15 0.10 9.57 -9.61
CA CYS A 15 -0.25 9.22 -8.23
C CYS A 15 0.26 10.32 -7.25
N PRO A 16 -0.55 10.72 -6.23
CA PRO A 16 -1.77 10.06 -5.77
C PRO A 16 -3.09 10.64 -6.33
N LYS A 17 -3.04 11.60 -7.27
CA LYS A 17 -4.23 12.36 -7.73
C LYS A 17 -5.38 11.46 -8.22
N PRO A 18 -5.18 10.42 -9.06
CA PRO A 18 -6.26 9.55 -9.50
C PRO A 18 -7.02 8.90 -8.33
N VAL A 19 -6.29 8.45 -7.31
CA VAL A 19 -6.88 7.83 -6.12
C VAL A 19 -7.65 8.86 -5.28
N ILE A 20 -7.08 10.05 -5.09
CA ILE A 20 -7.72 11.14 -4.31
C ILE A 20 -9.04 11.58 -4.97
N GLU A 21 -9.06 11.76 -6.29
CA GLU A 21 -10.28 12.17 -6.99
C GLU A 21 -11.34 11.06 -6.96
N SER A 22 -10.93 9.80 -7.15
CA SER A 22 -11.84 8.66 -6.98
C SER A 22 -12.42 8.60 -5.57
N LYS A 23 -11.59 8.84 -4.54
CA LYS A 23 -12.03 8.89 -3.16
C LYS A 23 -13.06 9.99 -2.91
N LYS A 24 -12.77 11.23 -3.31
CA LYS A 24 -13.69 12.37 -3.12
C LYS A 24 -15.07 12.10 -3.73
N VAL A 25 -15.10 11.54 -4.94
CA VAL A 25 -16.35 11.24 -5.63
C VAL A 25 -17.08 10.07 -4.97
N SER A 26 -16.35 9.03 -4.52
CA SER A 26 -16.95 7.89 -3.81
C SER A 26 -17.54 8.30 -2.45
N ASP A 27 -16.83 9.13 -1.69
CA ASP A 27 -17.30 9.62 -0.38
C ASP A 27 -18.58 10.50 -0.54
N ALA A 28 -18.64 11.29 -1.60
CA ALA A 28 -19.82 12.13 -1.91
C ALA A 28 -21.00 11.34 -2.52
N ASN A 29 -20.75 10.17 -3.06
CA ASN A 29 -21.76 9.36 -3.77
C ASN A 29 -21.56 7.86 -3.49
N PRO A 30 -21.79 7.37 -2.25
CA PRO A 30 -21.43 6.02 -1.83
C PRO A 30 -22.19 4.90 -2.60
N GLU A 31 -23.36 5.22 -3.16
CA GLU A 31 -24.18 4.25 -3.91
C GLU A 31 -24.02 4.35 -5.44
N ALA A 32 -23.15 5.24 -5.91
CA ALA A 32 -22.96 5.43 -7.34
C ALA A 32 -21.96 4.42 -7.93
N ILE A 33 -22.20 4.03 -9.17
CA ILE A 33 -21.20 3.34 -9.98
C ILE A 33 -20.21 4.41 -10.49
N LEU A 34 -18.94 4.23 -10.19
CA LEU A 34 -17.90 5.17 -10.56
C LEU A 34 -17.01 4.57 -11.65
N THR A 35 -16.73 5.34 -12.69
CA THR A 35 -15.75 4.94 -13.72
C THR A 35 -14.60 5.93 -13.72
N THR A 36 -13.43 5.50 -13.25
CA THR A 36 -12.20 6.30 -13.28
C THR A 36 -11.40 5.97 -14.54
N ILE A 37 -11.00 7.00 -15.29
CA ILE A 37 -10.20 6.87 -16.51
C ILE A 37 -8.78 7.33 -16.23
N VAL A 38 -7.80 6.46 -16.48
CA VAL A 38 -6.36 6.74 -16.33
C VAL A 38 -5.60 6.28 -17.57
N ASP A 39 -4.39 6.79 -17.81
CA ASP A 39 -3.57 6.53 -18.99
C ASP A 39 -2.23 5.87 -18.68
N ASN A 40 -2.06 5.33 -17.49
CA ASN A 40 -0.85 4.61 -17.09
C ASN A 40 -1.15 3.49 -16.10
N GLU A 41 -0.32 2.45 -16.11
CA GLU A 41 -0.50 1.24 -15.31
C GLU A 41 -0.42 1.50 -13.80
N VAL A 42 0.46 2.42 -13.38
CA VAL A 42 0.62 2.76 -11.95
C VAL A 42 -0.68 3.32 -11.39
N SER A 43 -1.30 4.24 -12.11
CA SER A 43 -2.58 4.83 -11.72
C SER A 43 -3.71 3.80 -11.76
N ARG A 44 -3.73 2.92 -12.78
CA ARG A 44 -4.67 1.79 -12.87
C ARG A 44 -4.60 0.93 -11.60
N ASP A 45 -3.41 0.43 -11.27
CA ASP A 45 -3.22 -0.48 -10.13
C ASP A 45 -3.56 0.18 -8.79
N ASN A 46 -3.26 1.47 -8.66
CA ASN A 46 -3.56 2.22 -7.44
C ASN A 46 -5.05 2.49 -7.27
N VAL A 47 -5.76 2.84 -8.33
CA VAL A 47 -7.23 3.03 -8.29
C VAL A 47 -7.94 1.69 -8.08
N GLU A 48 -7.46 0.59 -8.69
CA GLU A 48 -7.99 -0.74 -8.44
C GLU A 48 -7.88 -1.14 -6.97
N LYS A 49 -6.67 -1.00 -6.38
CA LYS A 49 -6.44 -1.28 -4.96
C LYS A 49 -7.32 -0.42 -4.06
N PHE A 50 -7.46 0.86 -4.38
CA PHE A 50 -8.35 1.75 -3.66
C PHE A 50 -9.79 1.25 -3.71
N GLY A 51 -10.33 0.95 -4.89
CA GLY A 51 -11.71 0.45 -5.02
C GLY A 51 -11.94 -0.83 -4.21
N LYS A 52 -11.02 -1.81 -4.32
CA LYS A 52 -11.10 -3.06 -3.56
C LYS A 52 -11.04 -2.84 -2.04
N SER A 53 -10.15 -1.95 -1.56
CA SER A 53 -10.03 -1.65 -0.12
C SER A 53 -11.27 -0.97 0.46
N ARG A 54 -12.08 -0.35 -0.39
CA ARG A 54 -13.35 0.27 -0.02
C ARG A 54 -14.56 -0.66 -0.20
N GLY A 55 -14.33 -1.93 -0.56
CA GLY A 55 -15.40 -2.90 -0.75
C GLY A 55 -16.15 -2.77 -2.09
N TYR A 56 -15.58 -2.07 -3.07
CA TYR A 56 -16.16 -2.02 -4.41
C TYR A 56 -15.80 -3.27 -5.23
N GLY A 57 -16.73 -3.76 -6.03
CA GLY A 57 -16.41 -4.62 -7.18
C GLY A 57 -15.73 -3.78 -8.25
N VAL A 58 -14.51 -4.15 -8.65
CA VAL A 58 -13.73 -3.38 -9.63
C VAL A 58 -13.58 -4.16 -10.92
N ALA A 59 -14.10 -3.60 -12.02
CA ALA A 59 -13.90 -4.12 -13.37
C ALA A 59 -12.99 -3.16 -14.15
N ILE A 60 -12.02 -3.72 -14.88
CA ILE A 60 -11.04 -2.95 -15.66
C ILE A 60 -11.25 -3.26 -17.14
N ARG A 61 -11.43 -2.23 -17.96
CA ARG A 61 -11.42 -2.30 -19.42
C ARG A 61 -10.28 -1.43 -19.93
N GLN A 62 -9.51 -1.92 -20.87
CA GLN A 62 -8.48 -1.15 -21.56
C GLN A 62 -8.95 -0.80 -22.97
N ASP A 63 -8.65 0.43 -23.38
CA ASP A 63 -8.90 0.93 -24.72
C ASP A 63 -7.70 1.76 -25.18
N GLY A 64 -6.90 1.20 -26.06
CA GLY A 64 -5.61 1.76 -26.43
C GLY A 64 -4.67 1.84 -25.22
N LYS A 65 -4.25 3.05 -24.87
CA LYS A 65 -3.43 3.33 -23.68
C LYS A 65 -4.24 3.65 -22.43
N ASP A 66 -5.55 3.85 -22.57
CA ASP A 66 -6.41 4.29 -21.50
C ASP A 66 -7.06 3.10 -20.78
N PHE A 67 -7.13 3.18 -19.44
CA PHE A 67 -7.76 2.19 -18.58
C PHE A 67 -9.02 2.81 -17.95
N TYR A 68 -10.12 2.09 -18.04
CA TYR A 68 -11.43 2.43 -17.48
C TYR A 68 -11.68 1.50 -16.30
N LEU A 69 -11.67 2.04 -15.09
CA LEU A 69 -11.90 1.28 -13.86
C LEU A 69 -13.32 1.57 -13.37
N THR A 70 -14.21 0.62 -13.58
CA THR A 70 -15.60 0.71 -13.10
C THR A 70 -15.69 0.10 -11.72
N MET A 71 -16.04 0.91 -10.74
CA MET A 71 -16.20 0.56 -9.33
C MET A 71 -17.69 0.52 -9.01
N THR A 72 -18.20 -0.67 -8.71
CA THR A 72 -19.61 -0.91 -8.39
C THR A 72 -19.74 -1.16 -6.88
N PRO A 73 -20.56 -0.40 -6.15
CA PRO A 73 -20.79 -0.67 -4.74
C PRO A 73 -21.47 -2.02 -4.55
N HIS A 74 -21.06 -2.79 -3.56
CA HIS A 74 -21.77 -4.03 -3.22
C HIS A 74 -23.06 -3.69 -2.48
N ALA A 75 -24.15 -4.34 -2.86
CA ALA A 75 -25.42 -4.27 -2.15
C ALA A 75 -25.27 -4.96 -0.78
N GLY A 76 -24.87 -4.19 0.26
CA GLY A 76 -24.63 -4.75 1.59
C GLY A 76 -23.78 -3.89 2.52
N GLY A 77 -23.36 -2.70 2.08
CA GLY A 77 -22.45 -1.84 2.83
C GLY A 77 -20.97 -2.27 2.71
N PRO A 78 -20.04 -1.53 3.31
CA PRO A 78 -18.63 -1.90 3.26
C PRO A 78 -18.49 -3.28 3.94
N GLN A 79 -18.36 -4.30 3.13
CA GLN A 79 -17.85 -5.56 3.58
C GLN A 79 -16.41 -5.26 3.99
N GLU A 80 -16.11 -5.38 5.28
CA GLU A 80 -14.72 -5.51 5.70
C GLU A 80 -14.14 -6.59 4.80
N SER A 81 -13.35 -6.17 3.82
CA SER A 81 -12.62 -7.10 2.99
C SER A 81 -11.68 -7.82 3.93
N GLU A 82 -12.05 -9.05 4.28
CA GLU A 82 -11.11 -9.94 4.90
C GLU A 82 -9.85 -9.93 4.04
N PRO A 83 -8.67 -9.72 4.64
CA PRO A 83 -7.43 -9.81 3.91
C PRO A 83 -7.37 -11.21 3.28
N SER A 84 -7.38 -11.24 1.96
CA SER A 84 -7.26 -12.46 1.18
C SER A 84 -6.01 -13.22 1.61
N GLY A 85 -6.24 -14.34 2.28
CA GLY A 85 -5.26 -15.39 2.46
C GLY A 85 -4.34 -15.26 3.67
N SER A 86 -4.75 -15.82 4.72
CA SER A 86 -4.14 -16.62 5.76
C SER A 86 -4.89 -16.40 7.06
N ALA A 87 -5.33 -17.50 7.66
CA ALA A 87 -5.92 -17.46 9.00
C ALA A 87 -5.02 -16.63 9.92
N LEU A 88 -5.56 -15.49 10.39
CA LEU A 88 -4.91 -14.66 11.39
C LEU A 88 -4.67 -15.53 12.62
N VAL A 89 -3.46 -16.06 12.74
CA VAL A 89 -2.94 -16.40 14.05
C VAL A 89 -3.02 -15.09 14.82
N ALA A 90 -3.76 -15.05 15.92
CA ALA A 90 -3.91 -13.88 16.77
C ALA A 90 -2.52 -13.50 17.31
N GLY A 91 -1.74 -12.81 16.47
CA GLY A 91 -0.46 -12.25 16.83
C GLY A 91 -0.69 -11.07 17.78
N ASN A 92 0.15 -10.92 18.76
CA ASN A 92 0.10 -9.77 19.67
C ASN A 92 0.62 -8.53 18.92
N TYR A 93 -0.26 -7.89 18.11
CA TYR A 93 0.07 -6.68 17.37
C TYR A 93 -0.23 -5.45 18.22
N GLY A 94 0.76 -4.61 18.42
CA GLY A 94 0.60 -3.39 19.23
C GLY A 94 -0.19 -2.26 18.55
N GLY A 95 -0.90 -2.54 17.44
CA GLY A 95 -1.67 -1.52 16.69
C GLY A 95 -0.79 -0.38 16.15
N ARG A 96 0.53 -0.60 16.01
CA ARG A 96 1.48 0.40 15.55
C ARG A 96 1.80 0.22 14.08
N VAL A 97 1.90 1.35 13.38
CA VAL A 97 2.42 1.42 12.01
C VAL A 97 3.86 1.89 12.04
N LEU A 98 4.79 1.12 11.46
CA LEU A 98 6.14 1.57 11.21
C LEU A 98 6.24 2.20 9.82
N LEU A 99 6.75 3.44 9.75
CA LEU A 99 7.09 4.11 8.50
C LEU A 99 8.62 4.14 8.36
N MET A 100 9.11 3.32 7.46
CA MET A 100 10.53 3.28 7.09
C MET A 100 10.78 4.29 5.98
N THR A 101 11.71 5.23 6.21
CA THR A 101 11.99 6.31 5.25
C THR A 101 13.37 6.21 4.61
N LYS A 102 14.28 5.45 5.23
CA LYS A 102 15.67 5.26 4.79
C LYS A 102 16.05 3.78 4.87
N ASP A 103 17.09 3.41 4.14
CA ASP A 103 17.72 2.08 4.20
C ASP A 103 18.80 1.96 5.29
N TYR A 104 18.87 2.92 6.21
CA TYR A 104 19.72 2.95 7.38
C TYR A 104 19.01 3.63 8.55
N LEU A 105 19.46 3.38 9.78
CA LEU A 105 18.83 3.88 11.00
C LEU A 105 19.67 5.03 11.60
N GLY A 106 18.98 6.15 11.91
CA GLY A 106 19.57 7.36 12.51
C GLY A 106 20.17 8.35 11.52
N GLU A 107 20.62 9.50 12.01
CA GLU A 107 21.09 10.64 11.20
C GLU A 107 22.62 10.83 11.24
N GLY A 108 23.35 9.95 11.93
CA GLY A 108 24.80 10.04 12.04
C GLY A 108 25.54 9.34 10.88
N SER A 109 26.49 8.49 11.20
CA SER A 109 27.20 7.69 10.19
C SER A 109 26.27 6.71 9.48
N GLN A 110 26.23 6.74 8.15
CA GLN A 110 25.42 5.81 7.37
C GLN A 110 25.89 4.36 7.52
N ASP A 111 27.18 4.12 7.67
CA ASP A 111 27.72 2.77 7.85
C ASP A 111 27.27 2.17 9.18
N LEU A 112 27.32 2.97 10.27
CA LEU A 112 26.74 2.60 11.54
C LEU A 112 25.23 2.36 11.40
N GLY A 113 24.54 3.28 10.72
CA GLY A 113 23.09 3.21 10.49
C GLY A 113 22.66 1.94 9.74
N ARG A 114 23.44 1.48 8.75
CA ARG A 114 23.19 0.20 8.06
C ARG A 114 23.37 -1.00 8.98
N ASN A 115 24.38 -0.98 9.83
CA ASN A 115 24.58 -2.04 10.82
C ASN A 115 23.47 -2.06 11.88
N LEU A 116 23.04 -0.89 12.34
CA LEU A 116 21.91 -0.75 13.27
C LEU A 116 20.60 -1.25 12.62
N MET A 117 20.37 -0.96 11.33
CA MET A 117 19.20 -1.44 10.61
C MET A 117 19.17 -2.98 10.53
N LYS A 118 20.30 -3.64 10.26
CA LYS A 118 20.38 -5.12 10.30
C LYS A 118 19.98 -5.66 11.67
N THR A 119 20.55 -5.08 12.73
CA THR A 119 20.26 -5.48 14.11
C THR A 119 18.80 -5.23 14.48
N PHE A 120 18.24 -4.09 14.04
CA PHE A 120 16.85 -3.74 14.28
C PHE A 120 15.89 -4.81 13.72
N TRP A 121 16.08 -5.25 12.47
CA TRP A 121 15.23 -6.28 11.87
C TRP A 121 15.32 -7.61 12.61
N VAL A 122 16.51 -8.02 13.03
CA VAL A 122 16.70 -9.24 13.83
C VAL A 122 15.95 -9.13 15.16
N CYS A 123 16.09 -8.02 15.86
CA CYS A 123 15.38 -7.79 17.12
C CYS A 123 13.86 -7.72 16.95
N LEU A 124 13.40 -7.10 15.87
CA LEU A 124 11.95 -6.97 15.60
C LEU A 124 11.30 -8.32 15.31
N VAL A 125 12.01 -9.23 14.63
CA VAL A 125 11.54 -10.61 14.40
C VAL A 125 11.33 -11.35 15.72
N GLU A 126 12.24 -11.14 16.67
CA GLU A 126 12.20 -11.80 17.98
C GLU A 126 11.34 -11.08 19.03
N ALA A 127 10.83 -9.88 18.71
CA ALA A 127 10.02 -9.11 19.65
C ALA A 127 8.68 -9.79 19.94
N ASP A 128 8.23 -9.74 21.20
CA ASP A 128 6.93 -10.28 21.61
C ASP A 128 5.77 -9.51 21.00
N ILE A 129 5.92 -8.18 20.87
CA ILE A 129 4.94 -7.29 20.26
C ILE A 129 5.50 -6.80 18.93
N LYS A 130 4.77 -7.10 17.84
CA LYS A 130 5.12 -6.67 16.50
C LYS A 130 4.22 -5.52 16.04
N PRO A 131 4.65 -4.68 15.09
CA PRO A 131 3.76 -3.70 14.46
C PRO A 131 2.68 -4.43 13.65
N SER A 132 1.53 -3.80 13.48
CA SER A 132 0.48 -4.30 12.59
C SER A 132 0.86 -4.12 11.12
N LYS A 133 1.55 -3.01 10.82
CA LYS A 133 1.93 -2.65 9.44
C LYS A 133 3.33 -2.05 9.39
N ILE A 134 4.03 -2.30 8.30
CA ILE A 134 5.31 -1.64 7.98
C ILE A 134 5.24 -1.09 6.56
N TYR A 135 5.38 0.21 6.42
CA TYR A 135 5.42 0.88 5.13
C TYR A 135 6.83 1.38 4.80
N PHE A 136 7.22 1.15 3.56
CA PHE A 136 8.52 1.52 3.01
C PHE A 136 8.34 2.64 1.99
N ILE A 137 9.02 3.78 2.21
CA ILE A 137 9.04 4.92 1.30
C ILE A 137 10.48 5.38 1.06
N ASN A 138 10.69 6.13 -0.02
CA ASN A 138 12.02 6.64 -0.40
C ASN A 138 13.04 5.48 -0.49
N SER A 139 14.27 5.66 0.00
CA SER A 139 15.34 4.65 -0.14
C SER A 139 15.05 3.34 0.60
N SER A 140 14.17 3.35 1.60
CA SER A 140 13.80 2.14 2.34
C SER A 140 13.12 1.07 1.48
N VAL A 141 12.52 1.42 0.32
CA VAL A 141 11.93 0.42 -0.60
C VAL A 141 12.96 -0.60 -1.12
N LYS A 142 14.26 -0.29 -1.05
CA LYS A 142 15.34 -1.22 -1.37
C LYS A 142 15.38 -2.42 -0.41
N MET A 143 14.87 -2.26 0.81
CA MET A 143 14.90 -3.32 1.82
C MET A 143 13.93 -4.47 1.52
N VAL A 144 12.89 -4.25 0.72
CA VAL A 144 11.92 -5.28 0.34
C VAL A 144 12.22 -5.95 -1.01
N THR A 145 13.36 -5.65 -1.63
CA THR A 145 13.77 -6.28 -2.90
C THR A 145 14.41 -7.64 -2.70
N ARG A 146 14.45 -8.43 -3.78
CA ARG A 146 15.00 -9.81 -3.76
C ARG A 146 16.47 -9.88 -3.35
N ASP A 147 17.25 -8.84 -3.67
CA ASP A 147 18.68 -8.78 -3.36
C ASP A 147 18.98 -8.13 -2.01
N SER A 148 17.94 -7.77 -1.24
CA SER A 148 18.10 -7.11 0.04
C SER A 148 18.63 -8.07 1.11
N VAL A 149 19.65 -7.62 1.84
CA VAL A 149 20.15 -8.34 3.02
C VAL A 149 19.13 -8.43 4.17
N HIS A 150 18.05 -7.64 4.09
CA HIS A 150 16.97 -7.59 5.07
C HIS A 150 15.79 -8.48 4.71
N LEU A 151 15.76 -9.01 3.47
CA LEU A 151 14.59 -9.66 2.91
C LEU A 151 14.07 -10.80 3.80
N GLU A 152 14.95 -11.67 4.27
CA GLU A 152 14.54 -12.83 5.07
C GLU A 152 13.93 -12.45 6.42
N ALA A 153 14.44 -11.39 7.06
CA ALA A 153 13.85 -10.90 8.29
C ALA A 153 12.46 -10.28 8.06
N ILE A 154 12.30 -9.52 6.96
CA ILE A 154 11.01 -8.90 6.60
C ILE A 154 9.99 -9.97 6.18
N LYS A 155 10.41 -11.04 5.50
CA LYS A 155 9.53 -12.19 5.19
C LYS A 155 9.01 -12.85 6.45
N LYS A 156 9.86 -13.09 7.44
CA LYS A 156 9.43 -13.66 8.74
C LYS A 156 8.38 -12.80 9.44
N LEU A 157 8.50 -11.48 9.33
CA LEU A 157 7.49 -10.56 9.86
C LEU A 157 6.17 -10.65 9.07
N ALA A 158 6.24 -10.74 7.74
CA ALA A 158 5.06 -10.95 6.91
C ALA A 158 4.36 -12.29 7.20
N GLU A 159 5.14 -13.37 7.35
CA GLU A 159 4.64 -14.70 7.75
C GLU A 159 4.01 -14.70 9.15
N ALA A 160 4.53 -13.84 10.04
CA ALA A 160 3.93 -13.61 11.36
C ALA A 160 2.66 -12.73 11.30
N GLY A 161 2.21 -12.28 10.10
CA GLY A 161 0.98 -11.52 9.89
C GLY A 161 1.15 -10.00 9.87
N VAL A 162 2.39 -9.49 9.86
CA VAL A 162 2.64 -8.04 9.69
C VAL A 162 2.36 -7.63 8.25
N GLU A 163 1.51 -6.65 8.03
CA GLU A 163 1.27 -6.09 6.70
C GLU A 163 2.50 -5.32 6.20
N ILE A 164 3.03 -5.72 5.05
CA ILE A 164 4.21 -5.09 4.43
C ILE A 164 3.78 -4.35 3.16
N GLY A 165 3.99 -3.03 3.13
CA GLY A 165 3.67 -2.19 1.98
C GLY A 165 4.84 -1.35 1.50
N ALA A 166 5.15 -1.39 0.20
CA ALA A 166 6.18 -0.57 -0.43
C ALA A 166 5.56 0.46 -1.38
N CYS A 167 6.00 1.71 -1.28
CA CYS A 167 5.48 2.82 -2.07
C CYS A 167 5.80 2.62 -3.58
N GLY A 168 4.76 2.52 -4.40
CA GLY A 168 4.89 2.31 -5.84
C GLY A 168 5.64 3.41 -6.56
N ILE A 169 5.46 4.68 -6.17
CA ILE A 169 6.22 5.83 -6.73
C ILE A 169 7.72 5.69 -6.43
N CYS A 170 8.06 5.28 -5.20
CA CYS A 170 9.46 5.12 -4.81
C CYS A 170 10.11 3.95 -5.54
N LEU A 171 9.41 2.83 -5.65
CA LEU A 171 9.87 1.67 -6.43
C LEU A 171 10.08 2.02 -7.90
N ASP A 172 9.20 2.82 -8.48
CA ASP A 172 9.31 3.33 -9.85
C ASP A 172 10.58 4.19 -10.02
N PHE A 173 10.75 5.17 -9.12
CA PHE A 173 11.89 6.08 -9.14
C PHE A 173 13.24 5.34 -9.10
N TYR A 174 13.32 4.26 -8.31
CA TYR A 174 14.53 3.45 -8.21
C TYR A 174 14.60 2.30 -9.22
N GLY A 175 13.61 2.09 -10.10
CA GLY A 175 13.56 0.98 -11.06
C GLY A 175 13.46 -0.40 -10.39
N LEU A 176 12.75 -0.52 -9.26
CA LEU A 176 12.74 -1.70 -8.39
C LEU A 176 11.40 -2.45 -8.36
N LYS A 177 10.40 -2.05 -9.13
CA LYS A 177 9.06 -2.66 -9.08
C LYS A 177 9.08 -4.17 -9.27
N ASP A 178 9.81 -4.63 -10.28
CA ASP A 178 9.88 -6.06 -10.62
C ASP A 178 10.80 -6.85 -9.67
N GLN A 179 11.47 -6.16 -8.76
CA GLN A 179 12.41 -6.76 -7.81
C GLN A 179 11.82 -6.94 -6.41
N VAL A 180 10.58 -6.54 -6.18
CA VAL A 180 9.91 -6.73 -4.89
C VAL A 180 9.87 -8.22 -4.55
N GLY A 181 10.42 -8.56 -3.38
CA GLY A 181 10.56 -9.93 -2.89
C GLY A 181 9.64 -10.25 -1.71
N VAL A 182 9.05 -9.23 -1.07
CA VAL A 182 8.13 -9.39 0.07
C VAL A 182 7.15 -8.23 0.14
N GLY A 183 5.93 -8.51 0.60
CA GLY A 183 4.87 -7.53 0.76
C GLY A 183 4.18 -7.15 -0.54
N SER A 184 3.43 -6.06 -0.51
CA SER A 184 2.67 -5.54 -1.65
C SER A 184 3.13 -4.14 -2.05
N ILE A 185 3.00 -3.83 -3.34
CA ILE A 185 3.17 -2.46 -3.81
C ILE A 185 1.92 -1.67 -3.40
N THR A 186 2.11 -0.60 -2.67
CA THR A 186 1.04 0.27 -2.18
C THR A 186 1.18 1.69 -2.73
N ASN A 187 0.22 2.56 -2.43
CA ASN A 187 0.20 3.94 -2.86
C ASN A 187 0.30 4.92 -1.68
N MET A 188 0.62 6.17 -1.98
CA MET A 188 0.78 7.20 -0.94
C MET A 188 -0.54 7.47 -0.19
N TYR A 189 -1.69 7.29 -0.83
CA TYR A 189 -2.98 7.46 -0.17
C TYR A 189 -3.15 6.44 0.96
N ALA A 190 -2.96 5.15 0.67
CA ALA A 190 -3.07 4.09 1.68
C ALA A 190 -2.04 4.27 2.82
N ILE A 191 -0.82 4.72 2.49
CA ILE A 191 0.21 5.03 3.50
C ILE A 191 -0.25 6.19 4.38
N THR A 192 -0.77 7.27 3.79
CA THR A 192 -1.25 8.44 4.53
C THR A 192 -2.43 8.09 5.44
N ASP A 193 -3.39 7.31 4.92
CA ASP A 193 -4.57 6.87 5.67
C ASP A 193 -4.17 6.06 6.92
N ALA A 194 -3.21 5.14 6.76
CA ALA A 194 -2.67 4.36 7.87
C ALA A 194 -1.88 5.22 8.89
N ILE A 195 -1.13 6.22 8.41
CA ILE A 195 -0.35 7.12 9.28
C ILE A 195 -1.26 8.01 10.14
N VAL A 196 -2.37 8.47 9.58
CA VAL A 196 -3.29 9.38 10.27
C VAL A 196 -4.20 8.62 11.25
N GLY A 197 -4.54 7.37 10.93
CA GLY A 197 -5.47 6.55 11.71
C GLY A 197 -4.85 5.75 12.85
N ASP A 198 -3.56 5.44 12.79
CA ASP A 198 -2.89 4.48 13.69
C ASP A 198 -1.74 5.14 14.49
N ASN A 199 -1.27 4.44 15.52
CA ASN A 199 -0.09 4.84 16.31
C ASN A 199 1.19 4.70 15.45
N LEU A 200 1.62 5.81 14.85
CA LEU A 200 2.78 5.86 13.96
C LEU A 200 4.11 5.89 14.73
N VAL A 201 5.05 5.05 14.29
CA VAL A 201 6.48 5.17 14.59
C VAL A 201 7.23 5.37 13.27
N LYS A 202 7.90 6.52 13.13
CA LYS A 202 8.75 6.81 11.97
C LYS A 202 10.20 6.48 12.29
N LEU A 203 10.86 5.74 11.39
CA LEU A 203 12.28 5.39 11.42
C LEU A 203 13.00 5.83 10.13
#